data_f1189fce5003d4bd09e551d30ed710dd
#
_entry.id   f1189fce5003d4bd09e551d30ed710dd
#
_cell.length_a   1.000
_cell.length_b   1.000
_cell.length_c   1.000
_cell.angle_alpha   90.00
_cell.angle_beta   90.00
_cell.angle_gamma   90.00
#
_symmetry.space_group_name_H-M   'P 1'
#
loop_
_entity.id
_entity.type
_entity.pdbx_description
1 polymer ?
#
loop_
_entity_poly.entity_id
_entity_poly.type
_entity_poly.pdbx_seq_one_letter_code
_entity_poly.pdbx_strand_id
1 'polypeptide(L)'
;MSARDKFHGLVKHDLENEGWTITHDPYTIDLGFVDFYLDLGAERLLAAIKDDEKIAVEIKTFLAASAISEFHTAIGQFINYRIALEDNDPKRLLYLAIPADIYKRFFQHTFIQTVIHKNQIPLIVYDTEKKEKLQWIK
;
A
#
# COMPACT_ATOMS: atom_id res chain seq x y z
N MET A 1 -6.71 18.90 -9.84
CA MET A 1 -6.07 17.69 -9.30
C MET A 1 -7.13 16.76 -8.72
N SER A 2 -7.12 15.50 -9.08
CA SER A 2 -8.11 14.56 -8.57
C SER A 2 -7.82 14.20 -7.11
N ALA A 3 -8.83 13.70 -6.40
CA ALA A 3 -8.66 13.22 -5.03
C ALA A 3 -7.66 12.04 -4.99
N ARG A 4 -7.66 11.21 -6.02
CA ARG A 4 -6.72 10.09 -6.15
C ARG A 4 -5.28 10.57 -6.18
N ASP A 5 -4.97 11.60 -6.99
CA ASP A 5 -3.63 12.17 -7.06
C ASP A 5 -3.23 12.84 -5.75
N LYS A 6 -4.20 13.48 -5.10
CA LYS A 6 -3.99 14.11 -3.80
C LYS A 6 -3.61 13.08 -2.73
N PHE A 7 -4.31 11.96 -2.69
CA PHE A 7 -4.03 10.90 -1.71
C PHE A 7 -2.70 10.23 -1.98
N HIS A 8 -2.37 10.02 -3.26
CA HIS A 8 -1.06 9.51 -3.66
C HIS A 8 0.06 10.40 -3.14
N GLY A 9 -0.04 11.70 -3.39
CA GLY A 9 0.94 12.68 -2.93
C GLY A 9 1.06 12.74 -1.41
N LEU A 10 -0.07 12.58 -0.70
CA LEU A 10 -0.10 12.59 0.76
C LEU A 10 0.66 11.39 1.33
N VAL A 11 0.40 10.19 0.83
CA VAL A 11 1.09 8.98 1.30
C VAL A 11 2.58 9.07 1.02
N LYS A 12 2.96 9.53 -0.16
CA LYS A 12 4.35 9.74 -0.54
C LYS A 12 5.05 10.69 0.43
N HIS A 13 4.43 11.83 0.70
CA HIS A 13 4.97 12.83 1.62
C HIS A 13 5.12 12.27 3.04
N ASP A 14 4.11 11.54 3.52
CA ASP A 14 4.14 10.95 4.86
C ASP A 14 5.24 9.89 4.98
N LEU A 15 5.45 9.09 3.95
CA LEU A 15 6.55 8.13 3.92
C LEU A 15 7.90 8.85 3.99
N GLU A 16 8.07 9.91 3.21
CA GLU A 16 9.30 10.69 3.22
C GLU A 16 9.57 11.31 4.60
N ASN A 17 8.52 11.77 5.28
CA ASN A 17 8.63 12.29 6.65
C ASN A 17 9.08 11.24 7.66
N GLU A 18 8.80 9.96 7.40
CA GLU A 18 9.23 8.86 8.26
C GLU A 18 10.62 8.33 7.90
N GLY A 19 11.28 8.95 6.95
CA GLY A 19 12.64 8.59 6.57
C GLY A 19 12.74 7.64 5.38
N TRP A 20 11.63 7.34 4.71
CA TRP A 20 11.66 6.52 3.51
C TRP A 20 12.13 7.36 2.32
N THR A 21 12.94 6.75 1.46
CA THR A 21 13.31 7.34 0.18
C THR A 21 12.45 6.71 -0.90
N ILE A 22 11.71 7.53 -1.63
CA ILE A 22 10.88 7.03 -2.73
C ILE A 22 11.80 6.77 -3.92
N THR A 23 11.94 5.51 -4.28
CA THR A 23 12.84 5.10 -5.36
C THR A 23 12.14 4.90 -6.69
N HIS A 24 10.84 4.57 -6.66
CA HIS A 24 10.04 4.31 -7.85
C HIS A 24 8.64 4.85 -7.67
N ASP A 25 8.13 5.57 -8.67
CA ASP A 25 6.78 6.11 -8.65
C ASP A 25 6.30 6.31 -10.11
N PRO A 26 5.66 5.30 -10.69
CA PRO A 26 5.28 4.01 -10.13
C PRO A 26 6.40 2.97 -10.13
N TYR A 27 6.24 1.94 -9.33
CA TYR A 27 7.04 0.74 -9.42
C TYR A 27 6.40 -0.19 -10.45
N THR A 28 7.17 -0.60 -11.45
CA THR A 28 6.65 -1.39 -12.57
C THR A 28 7.24 -2.78 -12.56
N ILE A 29 6.40 -3.80 -12.77
CA ILE A 29 6.84 -5.17 -12.95
C ILE A 29 6.42 -5.63 -14.33
N ASP A 30 7.40 -6.00 -15.16
CA ASP A 30 7.18 -6.52 -16.51
C ASP A 30 6.98 -8.03 -16.44
N LEU A 31 5.78 -8.50 -16.77
CA LEU A 31 5.45 -9.92 -16.79
C LEU A 31 5.56 -10.53 -18.20
N GLY A 32 5.99 -9.74 -19.19
CA GLY A 32 6.15 -10.18 -20.56
C GLY A 32 4.90 -9.98 -21.42
N PHE A 33 3.72 -10.37 -20.92
CA PHE A 33 2.46 -10.16 -21.62
C PHE A 33 1.69 -8.94 -21.12
N VAL A 34 2.03 -8.44 -19.95
CA VAL A 34 1.43 -7.25 -19.32
C VAL A 34 2.39 -6.68 -18.29
N ASP A 35 2.29 -5.38 -18.04
CA ASP A 35 3.03 -4.71 -16.97
C ASP A 35 2.12 -4.45 -15.79
N PHE A 36 2.62 -4.69 -14.57
CA PHE A 36 1.95 -4.26 -13.34
C PHE A 36 2.59 -2.97 -12.83
N TYR A 37 1.75 -2.02 -12.42
CA TYR A 37 2.19 -0.72 -11.90
C TYR A 37 1.78 -0.61 -10.44
N LEU A 38 2.76 -0.68 -9.53
CA LEU A 38 2.53 -0.40 -8.11
C LEU A 38 2.74 1.09 -7.87
N ASP A 39 1.96 1.67 -6.95
CA ASP A 39 1.97 3.11 -6.75
C ASP A 39 3.32 3.65 -6.32
N LEU A 40 3.96 3.00 -5.33
CA LEU A 40 5.22 3.49 -4.79
C LEU A 40 6.16 2.35 -4.48
N GLY A 41 7.45 2.52 -4.84
CA GLY A 41 8.53 1.72 -4.29
C GLY A 41 9.34 2.59 -3.35
N ALA A 42 9.59 2.12 -2.14
CA ALA A 42 10.35 2.88 -1.16
C ALA A 42 11.41 2.02 -0.49
N GLU A 43 12.54 2.62 -0.21
CA GLU A 43 13.64 1.98 0.51
C GLU A 43 14.03 2.82 1.71
N ARG A 44 14.38 2.15 2.80
CA ARG A 44 14.82 2.82 4.01
C ARG A 44 16.15 2.25 4.46
N LEU A 45 17.12 3.16 4.65
CA LEU A 45 18.41 2.81 5.23
C LEU A 45 18.30 2.85 6.75
N LEU A 46 18.65 1.75 7.40
CA LEU A 46 18.65 1.67 8.86
C LEU A 46 20.08 1.89 9.34
N ALA A 47 20.31 3.01 10.01
CA ALA A 47 21.65 3.50 10.34
C ALA A 47 22.55 2.50 11.08
N ALA A 48 21.98 1.58 11.83
CA ALA A 48 22.75 0.61 12.63
C ALA A 48 22.56 -0.82 12.14
N ILE A 49 21.97 -1.05 10.97
CA ILE A 49 21.63 -2.38 10.47
C ILE A 49 22.25 -2.56 9.10
N LYS A 50 22.58 -3.80 8.78
CA LYS A 50 23.36 -4.12 7.58
C LYS A 50 22.55 -4.05 6.28
N ASP A 51 21.26 -4.36 6.32
CA ASP A 51 20.42 -4.48 5.14
C ASP A 51 19.39 -3.36 5.11
N ASP A 52 19.10 -2.88 3.90
CA ASP A 52 18.03 -1.93 3.67
C ASP A 52 16.68 -2.62 3.78
N GLU A 53 15.73 -1.95 4.41
CA GLU A 53 14.35 -2.39 4.42
C GLU A 53 13.67 -1.85 3.16
N LYS A 54 13.02 -2.74 2.38
CA LYS A 54 12.37 -2.37 1.11
C LYS A 54 10.88 -2.62 1.18
N ILE A 55 10.09 -1.67 0.69
CA ILE A 55 8.65 -1.83 0.57
C ILE A 55 8.15 -1.39 -0.79
N ALA A 56 6.97 -1.88 -1.14
CA ALA A 56 6.12 -1.35 -2.20
C ALA A 56 4.77 -1.05 -1.59
N VAL A 57 4.09 -0.02 -2.09
CA VAL A 57 2.83 0.43 -1.52
C VAL A 57 1.79 0.56 -2.63
N GLU A 58 0.69 -0.18 -2.49
CA GLU A 58 -0.48 -0.05 -3.35
C GLU A 58 -1.49 0.85 -2.65
N ILE A 59 -1.72 2.04 -3.18
CA ILE A 59 -2.58 3.04 -2.55
C ILE A 59 -4.00 2.90 -3.10
N LYS A 60 -4.97 2.67 -2.20
CA LYS A 60 -6.40 2.63 -2.55
C LYS A 60 -7.12 3.77 -1.86
N THR A 61 -8.05 4.40 -2.58
CA THR A 61 -8.75 5.59 -2.09
C THR A 61 -10.12 5.29 -1.53
N PHE A 62 -10.76 4.22 -1.95
CA PHE A 62 -12.11 3.84 -1.54
C PHE A 62 -13.12 4.98 -1.75
N LEU A 63 -12.98 5.69 -2.87
CA LEU A 63 -13.87 6.79 -3.26
C LEU A 63 -15.05 6.33 -4.12
N ALA A 64 -15.03 5.09 -4.62
CA ALA A 64 -16.12 4.54 -5.40
C ALA A 64 -17.37 4.33 -4.55
N ALA A 65 -18.54 4.23 -5.21
CA ALA A 65 -19.82 4.09 -4.52
C ALA A 65 -19.95 2.82 -3.68
N SER A 66 -19.24 1.74 -4.07
CA SER A 66 -19.32 0.47 -3.37
C SER A 66 -17.97 0.11 -2.74
N ALA A 67 -17.88 0.20 -1.41
CA ALA A 67 -16.68 -0.17 -0.68
C ALA A 67 -16.34 -1.66 -0.84
N ILE A 68 -17.34 -2.54 -0.82
CA ILE A 68 -17.10 -3.98 -0.98
C ILE A 68 -16.57 -4.30 -2.37
N SER A 69 -17.04 -3.62 -3.39
CA SER A 69 -16.55 -3.81 -4.76
C SER A 69 -15.09 -3.39 -4.89
N GLU A 70 -14.74 -2.23 -4.34
CA GLU A 70 -13.33 -1.78 -4.30
C GLU A 70 -12.46 -2.72 -3.49
N PHE A 71 -13.01 -3.25 -2.40
CA PHE A 71 -12.29 -4.22 -1.57
C PHE A 71 -11.93 -5.47 -2.37
N HIS A 72 -12.89 -6.04 -3.11
CA HIS A 72 -12.61 -7.21 -3.96
C HIS A 72 -11.51 -6.91 -4.98
N THR A 73 -11.58 -5.76 -5.61
CA THR A 73 -10.56 -5.34 -6.58
C THR A 73 -9.19 -5.20 -5.90
N ALA A 74 -9.16 -4.54 -4.76
CA ALA A 74 -7.91 -4.30 -4.02
C ALA A 74 -7.26 -5.62 -3.59
N ILE A 75 -8.05 -6.56 -3.07
CA ILE A 75 -7.50 -7.85 -2.60
C ILE A 75 -6.97 -8.67 -3.78
N GLY A 76 -7.71 -8.75 -4.88
CA GLY A 76 -7.27 -9.46 -6.07
C GLY A 76 -5.97 -8.89 -6.64
N GLN A 77 -5.89 -7.58 -6.77
CA GLN A 77 -4.69 -6.91 -7.25
C GLN A 77 -3.52 -7.11 -6.29
N PHE A 78 -3.77 -6.97 -4.99
CA PHE A 78 -2.73 -7.15 -3.99
C PHE A 78 -2.09 -8.53 -4.06
N ILE A 79 -2.90 -9.57 -4.14
CA ILE A 79 -2.41 -10.95 -4.22
C ILE A 79 -1.57 -11.14 -5.48
N ASN A 80 -2.04 -10.65 -6.62
CA ASN A 80 -1.33 -10.76 -7.88
C ASN A 80 0.00 -10.00 -7.84
N TYR A 81 0.01 -8.79 -7.29
CA TYR A 81 1.23 -7.99 -7.17
C TYR A 81 2.23 -8.64 -6.23
N ARG A 82 1.75 -9.21 -5.12
CA ARG A 82 2.64 -9.89 -4.16
C ARG A 82 3.34 -11.08 -4.80
N ILE A 83 2.61 -11.87 -5.57
CA ILE A 83 3.19 -13.02 -6.28
C ILE A 83 4.24 -12.54 -7.29
N ALA A 84 3.92 -11.49 -8.05
CA ALA A 84 4.87 -10.92 -9.01
C ALA A 84 6.13 -10.38 -8.32
N LEU A 85 5.97 -9.76 -7.15
CA LEU A 85 7.11 -9.24 -6.37
C LEU A 85 8.00 -10.36 -5.83
N GLU A 86 7.44 -11.50 -5.48
CA GLU A 86 8.22 -12.63 -4.98
C GLU A 86 9.28 -13.08 -6.00
N ASP A 87 8.97 -12.99 -7.29
CA ASP A 87 9.91 -13.31 -8.35
C ASP A 87 10.83 -12.13 -8.70
N ASN A 88 10.27 -10.93 -8.74
CA ASN A 88 10.98 -9.74 -9.22
C ASN A 88 11.92 -9.12 -8.17
N ASP A 89 11.47 -9.06 -6.94
CA ASP A 89 12.23 -8.45 -5.83
C ASP A 89 11.74 -9.06 -4.50
N PRO A 90 12.21 -10.28 -4.15
CA PRO A 90 11.68 -11.03 -3.00
C PRO A 90 11.90 -10.37 -1.64
N LYS A 91 12.79 -9.39 -1.54
CA LYS A 91 13.03 -8.67 -0.29
C LYS A 91 12.08 -7.49 -0.09
N ARG A 92 11.32 -7.13 -1.12
CA ARG A 92 10.40 -5.98 -1.06
C ARG A 92 9.05 -6.44 -0.53
N LEU A 93 8.63 -5.87 0.60
CA LEU A 93 7.35 -6.21 1.22
C LEU A 93 6.26 -5.30 0.68
N LEU A 94 5.15 -5.88 0.24
CA LEU A 94 4.02 -5.12 -0.30
C LEU A 94 3.04 -4.76 0.82
N TYR A 95 2.64 -3.49 0.87
CA TYR A 95 1.63 -2.97 1.77
C TYR A 95 0.44 -2.44 0.98
N LEU A 96 -0.76 -2.60 1.56
CA LEU A 96 -1.98 -1.96 1.05
C LEU A 96 -2.24 -0.71 1.89
N ALA A 97 -2.24 0.45 1.25
CA ALA A 97 -2.49 1.72 1.92
C ALA A 97 -3.95 2.15 1.73
N ILE A 98 -4.64 2.44 2.82
CA ILE A 98 -6.06 2.80 2.83
C ILE A 98 -6.31 4.02 3.71
N PRO A 99 -7.38 4.81 3.42
CA PRO A 99 -7.71 5.97 4.24
C PRO A 99 -8.18 5.58 5.64
N ALA A 100 -7.88 6.44 6.62
CA ALA A 100 -8.24 6.19 8.02
C ALA A 100 -9.74 6.05 8.24
N ASP A 101 -10.57 6.84 7.55
CA ASP A 101 -12.02 6.76 7.71
C ASP A 101 -12.58 5.41 7.21
N ILE A 102 -12.05 4.88 6.12
CA ILE A 102 -12.41 3.56 5.61
C ILE A 102 -11.96 2.47 6.57
N TYR A 103 -10.75 2.60 7.11
CA TYR A 103 -10.24 1.66 8.10
C TYR A 103 -11.16 1.57 9.32
N LYS A 104 -11.60 2.73 9.83
CA LYS A 104 -12.45 2.79 11.03
C LYS A 104 -13.86 2.28 10.80
N ARG A 105 -14.43 2.44 9.61
CA ARG A 105 -15.81 2.05 9.28
C ARG A 105 -15.89 0.69 8.63
N PHE A 106 -15.26 0.53 7.48
CA PHE A 106 -15.43 -0.65 6.64
C PHE A 106 -14.53 -1.81 7.07
N PHE A 107 -13.27 -1.53 7.39
CA PHE A 107 -12.27 -2.57 7.68
C PHE A 107 -12.45 -3.18 9.07
N GLN A 108 -13.37 -2.68 9.89
CA GLN A 108 -13.66 -3.26 11.21
C GLN A 108 -14.71 -4.37 11.16
N HIS A 109 -15.38 -4.57 10.04
CA HIS A 109 -16.29 -5.71 9.90
C HIS A 109 -15.54 -7.03 10.02
N THR A 110 -16.13 -7.97 10.75
CA THR A 110 -15.49 -9.26 11.04
C THR A 110 -15.03 -9.99 9.77
N PHE A 111 -15.89 -10.01 8.74
CA PHE A 111 -15.53 -10.67 7.48
C PHE A 111 -14.30 -10.02 6.84
N ILE A 112 -14.25 -8.70 6.81
CA ILE A 112 -13.12 -7.97 6.20
C ILE A 112 -11.84 -8.27 6.97
N GLN A 113 -11.89 -8.25 8.31
CA GLN A 113 -10.74 -8.60 9.15
C GLN A 113 -10.28 -10.03 8.89
N THR A 114 -11.20 -10.95 8.72
CA THR A 114 -10.87 -12.35 8.41
C THR A 114 -10.12 -12.47 7.09
N VAL A 115 -10.58 -11.77 6.05
CA VAL A 115 -9.91 -11.79 4.74
C VAL A 115 -8.49 -11.23 4.84
N ILE A 116 -8.34 -10.10 5.53
CA ILE A 116 -7.03 -9.46 5.73
C ILE A 116 -6.08 -10.40 6.48
N HIS A 117 -6.53 -11.02 7.57
CA HIS A 117 -5.69 -11.91 8.37
C HIS A 117 -5.34 -13.20 7.63
N LYS A 118 -6.32 -13.83 6.98
CA LYS A 118 -6.07 -15.09 6.28
C LYS A 118 -5.12 -14.92 5.11
N ASN A 119 -5.16 -13.78 4.45
CA ASN A 119 -4.26 -13.47 3.32
C ASN A 119 -2.99 -12.78 3.76
N GLN A 120 -2.82 -12.52 5.06
CA GLN A 120 -1.62 -11.87 5.62
C GLN A 120 -1.30 -10.57 4.88
N ILE A 121 -2.29 -9.68 4.81
CA ILE A 121 -2.15 -8.41 4.10
C ILE A 121 -1.76 -7.32 5.10
N PRO A 122 -0.52 -6.81 5.04
CA PRO A 122 -0.14 -5.70 5.90
C PRO A 122 -0.73 -4.39 5.36
N LEU A 123 -1.17 -3.53 6.28
CA LEU A 123 -1.84 -2.29 5.94
C LEU A 123 -1.01 -1.08 6.35
N ILE A 124 -1.13 -0.01 5.57
CA ILE A 124 -0.76 1.33 5.98
C ILE A 124 -2.03 2.15 5.98
N VAL A 125 -2.35 2.74 7.12
CA VAL A 125 -3.54 3.60 7.25
C VAL A 125 -3.08 5.06 7.21
N TYR A 126 -3.60 5.83 6.26
CA TYR A 126 -3.24 7.22 6.11
C TYR A 126 -4.42 8.15 6.41
N ASP A 127 -4.11 9.29 7.03
CA ASP A 127 -5.12 10.28 7.40
C ASP A 127 -5.24 11.33 6.29
N THR A 128 -6.39 11.37 5.64
CA THR A 128 -6.62 12.30 4.54
C THR A 128 -6.67 13.77 4.97
N GLU A 129 -6.85 14.02 6.27
CA GLU A 129 -6.84 15.36 6.86
C GLU A 129 -5.46 15.77 7.37
N LYS A 130 -4.45 14.91 7.27
CA LYS A 130 -3.07 15.16 7.70
C LYS A 130 -2.91 15.47 9.19
N LYS A 131 -3.82 15.00 10.02
CA LYS A 131 -3.77 15.22 11.47
C LYS A 131 -2.93 14.19 12.20
N GLU A 132 -2.82 12.98 11.65
CA GLU A 132 -2.12 11.86 12.27
C GLU A 132 -1.08 11.28 11.33
N LYS A 133 -0.08 10.63 11.93
CA LYS A 133 0.95 9.91 11.17
C LYS A 133 0.38 8.63 10.57
N LEU A 134 1.13 8.04 9.64
CA LEU A 134 0.81 6.73 9.10
C LEU A 134 0.74 5.70 10.23
N GLN A 135 -0.26 4.84 10.17
CA GLN A 135 -0.38 3.71 11.07
C GLN A 135 -0.03 2.43 10.30
N TRP A 136 0.96 1.69 10.79
CA TRP A 136 1.43 0.46 10.17
C TRP A 136 0.82 -0.73 10.89
N ILE A 137 0.13 -1.59 10.14
CA ILE A 137 -0.54 -2.77 10.70
C ILE A 137 -0.02 -4.00 9.96
N LYS A 138 0.76 -4.79 10.65
CA LYS A 138 1.37 -6.00 10.07
C LYS A 138 0.63 -7.27 10.45
#